data_eb075ec64ecfa81f58c9eb3d6fdf3484
#
_entry.id   eb075ec64ecfa81f58c9eb3d6fdf3484
#
_cell.length_a   1.000
_cell.length_b   1.000
_cell.length_c   1.000
_cell.angle_alpha   90.00
_cell.angle_beta   90.00
_cell.angle_gamma   90.00
#
_symmetry.space_group_name_H-M   'P 1'
#
loop_
_entity.id
_entity.type
_entity.pdbx_description
1 polymer ?
#
loop_
_entity_poly.entity_id
_entity_poly.type
_entity_poly.pdbx_seq_one_letter_code
_entity_poly.pdbx_strand_id
1 'polypeptide(L)'
;IGAASVVIWRDVPGVLSLDPSWGMRGRRIPYLNYLEAVEIASYSSRLLHPDAIEPLVESGIPMIIRPLHNPEEPGTYVGPSISVGHPTVRVLVCHRRRFDLLWRLRSGGSLSSSLTGLGRLLHKQRIRIWSIRADPAGIRVLLDESDLARVESSILGFDSEAEIQIGSPLALLSVFGEGISADHHVRETLLDSLLGLGIDAWELESQEEGHAIHLLFNDEDAVTAVGRLT
;
A
#
# COMPACT_ATOMS: atom_id res chain seq x y z
N ILE A 1 7.61 -15.00 -26.87
CA ILE A 1 7.35 -16.46 -26.86
C ILE A 1 5.92 -16.80 -27.29
N GLY A 2 5.02 -15.82 -27.44
CA GLY A 2 3.62 -16.06 -27.85
C GLY A 2 2.82 -16.90 -26.83
N ALA A 3 3.08 -16.72 -25.53
CA ALA A 3 2.32 -17.40 -24.49
C ALA A 3 0.87 -16.92 -24.44
N ALA A 4 -0.10 -17.84 -24.32
CA ALA A 4 -1.51 -17.51 -24.19
C ALA A 4 -1.89 -17.07 -22.75
N SER A 5 -1.13 -17.52 -21.76
CA SER A 5 -1.29 -17.15 -20.36
C SER A 5 -0.05 -17.53 -19.56
N VAL A 6 0.10 -16.92 -18.37
CA VAL A 6 1.09 -17.31 -17.35
C VAL A 6 0.37 -17.88 -16.15
N VAL A 7 0.79 -19.06 -15.66
CA VAL A 7 0.23 -19.66 -14.45
C VAL A 7 1.28 -19.63 -13.33
N ILE A 8 0.94 -19.01 -12.20
CA ILE A 8 1.78 -18.99 -11.01
C ILE A 8 1.16 -19.93 -9.97
N TRP A 9 1.91 -20.94 -9.59
CA TRP A 9 1.53 -21.88 -8.54
C TRP A 9 1.99 -21.39 -7.16
N ARG A 10 1.05 -21.32 -6.23
CA ARG A 10 1.30 -20.82 -4.85
C ARG A 10 0.71 -21.78 -3.83
N ASP A 11 1.11 -21.59 -2.58
CA ASP A 11 0.60 -22.31 -1.40
C ASP A 11 -0.74 -21.73 -0.87
N VAL A 12 -1.28 -20.73 -1.54
CA VAL A 12 -2.55 -20.05 -1.22
C VAL A 12 -3.59 -20.26 -2.34
N PRO A 13 -4.90 -20.19 -2.06
CA PRO A 13 -5.95 -20.47 -3.04
C PRO A 13 -6.07 -19.39 -4.15
N GLY A 14 -5.23 -18.40 -4.15
CA GLY A 14 -5.25 -17.22 -5.01
C GLY A 14 -5.05 -15.95 -4.20
N VAL A 15 -5.38 -14.79 -4.75
CA VAL A 15 -5.42 -13.54 -4.00
C VAL A 15 -6.61 -13.57 -3.04
N LEU A 16 -6.36 -13.25 -1.78
CA LEU A 16 -7.41 -13.18 -0.74
C LEU A 16 -7.77 -11.73 -0.45
N SER A 17 -9.02 -11.50 -0.05
CA SER A 17 -9.50 -10.17 0.36
C SER A 17 -8.80 -9.63 1.61
N LEU A 18 -8.16 -10.50 2.38
CA LEU A 18 -7.36 -10.17 3.55
C LEU A 18 -6.23 -11.19 3.73
N ASP A 19 -5.07 -10.74 4.22
CA ASP A 19 -3.94 -11.63 4.58
C ASP A 19 -4.35 -12.55 5.75
N PRO A 20 -4.18 -13.88 5.61
CA PRO A 20 -4.51 -14.84 6.67
C PRO A 20 -3.75 -14.62 7.99
N SER A 21 -2.61 -13.92 7.96
CA SER A 21 -1.84 -13.61 9.17
C SER A 21 -2.61 -12.76 10.19
N TRP A 22 -3.72 -12.12 9.77
CA TRP A 22 -4.64 -11.43 10.67
C TRP A 22 -5.55 -12.35 11.50
N GLY A 23 -5.49 -13.69 11.26
CA GLY A 23 -6.33 -14.67 11.96
C GLY A 23 -7.81 -14.65 11.55
N MET A 24 -8.13 -13.92 10.50
CA MET A 24 -9.47 -13.76 9.92
C MET A 24 -9.55 -14.46 8.56
N ARG A 25 -10.76 -14.87 8.16
CA ARG A 25 -10.98 -15.53 6.86
C ARG A 25 -11.09 -14.51 5.75
N GLY A 26 -10.05 -14.40 4.91
CA GLY A 26 -10.15 -13.73 3.62
C GLY A 26 -10.93 -14.57 2.61
N ARG A 27 -11.74 -13.92 1.76
CA ARG A 27 -12.38 -14.56 0.60
C ARG A 27 -11.41 -14.55 -0.58
N ARG A 28 -11.40 -15.62 -1.37
CA ARG A 28 -10.63 -15.64 -2.63
C ARG A 28 -11.26 -14.64 -3.62
N ILE A 29 -10.42 -13.81 -4.22
CA ILE A 29 -10.80 -12.88 -5.27
C ILE A 29 -10.70 -13.61 -6.61
N PRO A 30 -11.80 -13.79 -7.33
CA PRO A 30 -11.79 -14.57 -8.56
C PRO A 30 -11.09 -13.84 -9.72
N TYR A 31 -11.15 -12.51 -9.73
CA TYR A 31 -10.65 -11.65 -10.78
C TYR A 31 -10.07 -10.35 -10.24
N LEU A 32 -8.93 -9.94 -10.83
CA LEU A 32 -8.35 -8.61 -10.68
C LEU A 32 -8.00 -8.07 -12.07
N ASN A 33 -8.19 -6.78 -12.29
CA ASN A 33 -7.59 -6.17 -13.45
C ASN A 33 -6.08 -5.96 -13.25
N TYR A 34 -5.35 -5.70 -14.33
CA TYR A 34 -3.89 -5.54 -14.26
C TYR A 34 -3.47 -4.41 -13.31
N LEU A 35 -4.15 -3.26 -13.35
CA LEU A 35 -3.80 -2.10 -12.54
C LEU A 35 -4.04 -2.37 -11.05
N GLU A 36 -5.17 -2.97 -10.69
CA GLU A 36 -5.42 -3.43 -9.31
C GLU A 36 -4.31 -4.39 -8.85
N ALA A 37 -3.93 -5.35 -9.70
CA ALA A 37 -2.90 -6.32 -9.34
C ALA A 37 -1.52 -5.67 -9.14
N VAL A 38 -1.13 -4.69 -9.95
CA VAL A 38 0.11 -3.91 -9.78
C VAL A 38 0.07 -3.10 -8.49
N GLU A 39 -1.04 -2.40 -8.21
CA GLU A 39 -1.18 -1.63 -6.98
C GLU A 39 -1.14 -2.53 -5.74
N ILE A 40 -1.91 -3.63 -5.72
CA ILE A 40 -1.86 -4.60 -4.61
C ILE A 40 -0.45 -5.15 -4.42
N ALA A 41 0.25 -5.50 -5.50
CA ALA A 41 1.61 -6.01 -5.45
C ALA A 41 2.60 -5.00 -4.88
N SER A 42 2.39 -3.71 -5.14
CA SER A 42 3.21 -2.63 -4.59
C SER A 42 3.06 -2.49 -3.07
N TYR A 43 1.91 -2.85 -2.51
CA TYR A 43 1.64 -2.82 -1.08
C TYR A 43 1.79 -4.19 -0.39
N SER A 44 1.69 -5.29 -1.12
CA SER A 44 1.80 -6.65 -0.58
C SER A 44 2.69 -7.55 -1.42
N SER A 45 3.99 -7.46 -1.19
CA SER A 45 5.02 -8.29 -1.88
C SER A 45 4.91 -9.80 -1.61
N ARG A 46 4.10 -10.22 -0.64
CA ARG A 46 3.90 -11.64 -0.33
C ARG A 46 3.10 -12.39 -1.40
N LEU A 47 2.18 -11.70 -2.06
CA LEU A 47 1.30 -12.32 -3.06
C LEU A 47 1.87 -12.26 -4.47
N LEU A 48 2.30 -11.08 -4.88
CA LEU A 48 2.81 -10.78 -6.23
C LEU A 48 3.94 -9.77 -6.10
N HIS A 49 4.85 -9.79 -7.07
CA HIS A 49 5.85 -8.73 -7.23
C HIS A 49 5.45 -7.86 -8.42
N PRO A 50 5.49 -6.52 -8.33
CA PRO A 50 5.13 -5.65 -9.46
C PRO A 50 5.87 -6.01 -10.75
N ASP A 51 7.18 -6.25 -10.68
CA ASP A 51 8.02 -6.62 -11.83
C ASP A 51 7.55 -7.90 -12.55
N ALA A 52 6.78 -8.77 -11.88
CA ALA A 52 6.20 -9.96 -12.49
C ALA A 52 4.91 -9.66 -13.28
N ILE A 53 4.25 -8.55 -12.98
CA ILE A 53 2.96 -8.18 -13.59
C ILE A 53 3.19 -7.22 -14.76
N GLU A 54 4.07 -6.24 -14.62
CA GLU A 54 4.30 -5.18 -15.61
C GLU A 54 4.56 -5.72 -17.04
N PRO A 55 5.42 -6.72 -17.27
CA PRO A 55 5.64 -7.28 -18.62
C PRO A 55 4.38 -7.95 -19.19
N LEU A 56 3.49 -8.46 -18.34
CA LEU A 56 2.25 -9.09 -18.75
C LEU A 56 1.20 -8.05 -19.16
N VAL A 57 1.17 -6.91 -18.46
CA VAL A 57 0.34 -5.75 -18.83
C VAL A 57 0.69 -5.27 -20.22
N GLU A 58 1.99 -5.01 -20.47
CA GLU A 58 2.50 -4.54 -21.77
C GLU A 58 2.19 -5.51 -22.92
N SER A 59 2.24 -6.81 -22.63
CA SER A 59 2.01 -7.87 -23.61
C SER A 59 0.55 -8.27 -23.74
N GLY A 60 -0.34 -7.79 -22.89
CA GLY A 60 -1.76 -8.20 -22.82
C GLY A 60 -1.93 -9.69 -22.46
N ILE A 61 -0.93 -10.30 -21.79
CA ILE A 61 -0.96 -11.74 -21.44
C ILE A 61 -1.58 -11.91 -20.06
N PRO A 62 -2.69 -12.64 -19.93
CA PRO A 62 -3.33 -12.88 -18.64
C PRO A 62 -2.46 -13.77 -17.74
N MET A 63 -2.60 -13.57 -16.42
CA MET A 63 -1.96 -14.38 -15.39
C MET A 63 -3.03 -15.10 -14.57
N ILE A 64 -2.75 -16.33 -14.15
CA ILE A 64 -3.59 -17.11 -13.25
C ILE A 64 -2.76 -17.52 -12.05
N ILE A 65 -3.22 -17.18 -10.84
CA ILE A 65 -2.60 -17.59 -9.58
C ILE A 65 -3.38 -18.78 -9.06
N ARG A 66 -2.77 -19.95 -9.03
CA ARG A 66 -3.41 -21.21 -8.63
C ARG A 66 -2.80 -21.83 -7.39
N PRO A 67 -3.61 -22.53 -6.56
CA PRO A 67 -3.09 -23.29 -5.42
C PRO A 67 -2.33 -24.54 -5.89
N LEU A 68 -1.12 -24.71 -5.36
CA LEU A 68 -0.26 -25.85 -5.65
C LEU A 68 -0.88 -27.17 -5.12
N HIS A 69 -1.50 -27.12 -3.95
CA HIS A 69 -2.07 -28.30 -3.27
C HIS A 69 -3.44 -28.72 -3.77
N ASN A 70 -4.14 -27.86 -4.51
CA ASN A 70 -5.43 -28.15 -5.12
C ASN A 70 -5.54 -27.56 -6.53
N PRO A 71 -4.88 -28.18 -7.52
CA PRO A 71 -4.76 -27.65 -8.88
C PRO A 71 -6.10 -27.46 -9.61
N GLU A 72 -7.15 -28.16 -9.17
CA GLU A 72 -8.50 -28.06 -9.74
C GLU A 72 -9.24 -26.77 -9.36
N GLU A 73 -8.80 -26.11 -8.28
CA GLU A 73 -9.37 -24.82 -7.92
C GLU A 73 -9.02 -23.75 -8.95
N PRO A 74 -9.99 -22.87 -9.31
CA PRO A 74 -9.77 -21.89 -10.39
C PRO A 74 -8.72 -20.83 -10.07
N GLY A 75 -8.42 -20.58 -8.78
CA GLY A 75 -7.46 -19.54 -8.37
C GLY A 75 -7.96 -18.12 -8.62
N THR A 76 -7.05 -17.19 -8.84
CA THR A 76 -7.32 -15.79 -9.19
C THR A 76 -6.84 -15.53 -10.62
N TYR A 77 -7.72 -15.01 -11.45
CA TYR A 77 -7.37 -14.56 -12.80
C TYR A 77 -7.00 -13.06 -12.76
N VAL A 78 -5.89 -12.70 -13.38
CA VAL A 78 -5.45 -11.31 -13.55
C VAL A 78 -5.41 -11.01 -15.06
N GLY A 79 -6.12 -9.97 -15.48
CA GLY A 79 -6.29 -9.68 -16.91
C GLY A 79 -6.69 -8.24 -17.19
N PRO A 80 -7.15 -7.94 -18.42
CA PRO A 80 -7.57 -6.59 -18.82
C PRO A 80 -8.77 -6.13 -17.97
N SER A 81 -8.98 -4.82 -17.87
CA SER A 81 -10.13 -4.27 -17.14
C SER A 81 -11.46 -4.78 -17.71
N ILE A 82 -12.34 -5.23 -16.81
CA ILE A 82 -13.73 -5.58 -17.11
C ILE A 82 -14.58 -4.57 -16.34
N SER A 83 -15.28 -3.69 -17.05
CA SER A 83 -16.14 -2.69 -16.41
C SER A 83 -17.19 -3.35 -15.53
N VAL A 84 -17.13 -3.09 -14.22
CA VAL A 84 -18.09 -3.64 -13.22
C VAL A 84 -19.27 -2.71 -12.97
N GLY A 85 -19.34 -1.56 -13.59
CA GLY A 85 -20.48 -0.65 -13.52
C GLY A 85 -20.70 0.06 -12.17
N HIS A 86 -20.03 -0.37 -11.09
CA HIS A 86 -20.07 0.25 -9.77
C HIS A 86 -18.77 -0.01 -9.00
N PRO A 87 -18.37 0.90 -8.08
CA PRO A 87 -17.19 0.73 -7.26
C PRO A 87 -17.28 -0.54 -6.41
N THR A 88 -16.19 -1.28 -6.30
CA THR A 88 -16.18 -2.55 -5.56
C THR A 88 -14.89 -2.71 -4.78
N VAL A 89 -14.99 -2.74 -3.46
CA VAL A 89 -13.86 -3.10 -2.57
C VAL A 89 -13.57 -4.60 -2.70
N ARG A 90 -12.31 -4.94 -2.93
CA ARG A 90 -11.87 -6.33 -3.16
C ARG A 90 -10.84 -6.80 -2.15
N VAL A 91 -9.82 -6.00 -1.86
CA VAL A 91 -8.69 -6.40 -1.04
C VAL A 91 -8.37 -5.36 0.01
N LEU A 92 -8.09 -5.82 1.23
CA LEU A 92 -7.58 -5.01 2.34
C LEU A 92 -6.14 -5.45 2.64
N VAL A 93 -5.22 -4.50 2.70
CA VAL A 93 -3.85 -4.71 3.15
C VAL A 93 -3.59 -3.76 4.30
N CYS A 94 -3.23 -4.29 5.46
CA CYS A 94 -2.92 -3.45 6.61
C CYS A 94 -1.49 -3.71 7.08
N HIS A 95 -0.73 -2.65 7.13
CA HIS A 95 0.65 -2.64 7.61
C HIS A 95 0.71 -1.95 8.95
N ARG A 96 1.23 -2.66 9.95
CA ARG A 96 1.43 -2.17 11.30
C ARG A 96 2.80 -1.53 11.48
N ARG A 97 2.94 -0.70 12.53
CA ARG A 97 4.21 -0.11 12.97
C ARG A 97 4.88 0.71 11.87
N ARG A 98 4.10 1.61 11.28
CA ARG A 98 4.58 2.68 10.40
C ARG A 98 4.84 3.91 11.24
N PHE A 99 5.84 4.68 10.89
CA PHE A 99 6.22 5.88 11.64
C PHE A 99 6.30 7.07 10.69
N ASP A 100 5.67 8.17 11.11
CA ASP A 100 5.77 9.46 10.43
C ASP A 100 6.99 10.19 11.02
N LEU A 101 8.05 10.32 10.23
CA LEU A 101 9.25 11.06 10.56
C LEU A 101 9.13 12.45 9.95
N LEU A 102 9.17 13.50 10.77
CA LEU A 102 9.24 14.89 10.33
C LEU A 102 10.69 15.37 10.41
N TRP A 103 11.24 15.75 9.28
CA TRP A 103 12.47 16.51 9.17
C TRP A 103 12.15 17.99 8.98
N ARG A 104 12.35 18.80 10.04
CA ARG A 104 12.13 20.25 9.99
C ARG A 104 13.21 20.92 9.17
N LEU A 105 12.79 21.73 8.22
CA LEU A 105 13.71 22.52 7.43
C LEU A 105 14.05 23.82 8.16
N ARG A 106 15.33 24.20 8.12
CA ARG A 106 15.80 25.46 8.68
C ARG A 106 15.30 26.65 7.86
N SER A 107 15.20 27.81 8.51
CA SER A 107 14.94 29.07 7.83
C SER A 107 15.99 29.31 6.75
N GLY A 108 15.58 29.40 5.49
CA GLY A 108 16.47 29.55 4.34
C GLY A 108 16.97 28.26 3.71
N GLY A 109 16.64 27.10 4.27
CA GLY A 109 16.88 25.80 3.64
C GLY A 109 16.04 25.60 2.38
N SER A 110 16.63 25.03 1.32
CA SER A 110 15.92 24.72 0.09
C SER A 110 15.19 23.38 0.18
N LEU A 111 13.87 23.38 0.16
CA LEU A 111 13.05 22.18 0.12
C LEU A 111 13.47 21.24 -1.02
N SER A 112 13.72 21.78 -2.20
CA SER A 112 14.15 21.04 -3.39
C SER A 112 15.49 20.33 -3.17
N SER A 113 16.47 20.99 -2.56
CA SER A 113 17.77 20.37 -2.25
C SER A 113 17.63 19.26 -1.21
N SER A 114 16.82 19.50 -0.18
CA SER A 114 16.55 18.51 0.88
C SER A 114 15.82 17.29 0.36
N LEU A 115 14.80 17.47 -0.47
CA LEU A 115 14.09 16.35 -1.12
C LEU A 115 15.03 15.56 -2.06
N THR A 116 15.86 16.24 -2.83
CA THR A 116 16.85 15.58 -3.70
C THR A 116 17.87 14.79 -2.90
N GLY A 117 18.39 15.37 -1.82
CA GLY A 117 19.33 14.72 -0.89
C GLY A 117 18.69 13.48 -0.26
N LEU A 118 17.49 13.63 0.28
CA LEU A 118 16.72 12.54 0.89
C LEU A 118 16.47 11.41 -0.13
N GLY A 119 15.99 11.73 -1.33
CA GLY A 119 15.72 10.73 -2.37
C GLY A 119 16.95 9.91 -2.74
N ARG A 120 18.12 10.56 -2.86
CA ARG A 120 19.38 9.85 -3.11
C ARG A 120 19.78 8.92 -1.97
N LEU A 121 19.60 9.36 -0.72
CA LEU A 121 19.90 8.57 0.48
C LEU A 121 19.02 7.34 0.57
N LEU A 122 17.72 7.52 0.40
CA LEU A 122 16.72 6.46 0.46
C LEU A 122 16.94 5.41 -0.64
N HIS A 123 17.21 5.86 -1.87
CA HIS A 123 17.53 4.98 -2.99
C HIS A 123 18.81 4.18 -2.74
N LYS A 124 19.91 4.83 -2.32
CA LYS A 124 21.19 4.18 -2.04
C LYS A 124 21.07 3.10 -0.96
N GLN A 125 20.23 3.31 0.05
CA GLN A 125 20.03 2.40 1.15
C GLN A 125 18.90 1.38 0.92
N ARG A 126 18.22 1.45 -0.22
CA ARG A 126 17.07 0.61 -0.57
C ARG A 126 15.97 0.63 0.51
N ILE A 127 15.72 1.83 1.04
CA ILE A 127 14.69 2.05 2.05
C ILE A 127 13.34 2.16 1.35
N ARG A 128 12.36 1.41 1.83
CA ARG A 128 10.99 1.51 1.36
C ARG A 128 10.31 2.74 1.98
N ILE A 129 9.67 3.52 1.14
CA ILE A 129 8.90 4.68 1.54
C ILE A 129 7.44 4.42 1.22
N TRP A 130 6.56 4.71 2.18
CA TRP A 130 5.12 4.61 2.00
C TRP A 130 4.51 5.93 1.54
N SER A 131 5.03 7.04 2.03
CA SER A 131 4.62 8.38 1.62
C SER A 131 5.75 9.37 1.89
N ILE A 132 5.88 10.39 1.02
CA ILE A 132 6.65 11.60 1.27
C ILE A 132 5.73 12.79 1.08
N ARG A 133 5.69 13.67 2.06
CA ARG A 133 4.92 14.91 2.02
C ARG A 133 5.80 16.08 2.44
N ALA A 134 5.63 17.21 1.79
CA ALA A 134 6.29 18.45 2.18
C ALA A 134 5.20 19.47 2.59
N ASP A 135 5.35 20.02 3.77
CA ASP A 135 4.48 21.05 4.32
C ASP A 135 5.33 22.21 4.87
N PRO A 136 4.73 23.32 5.34
CA PRO A 136 5.48 24.43 5.93
C PRO A 136 6.34 24.05 7.15
N ALA A 137 6.06 22.92 7.81
CA ALA A 137 6.85 22.43 8.94
C ALA A 137 8.11 21.68 8.52
N GLY A 138 8.14 21.13 7.28
CA GLY A 138 9.28 20.39 6.77
C GLY A 138 8.92 19.27 5.81
N ILE A 139 9.72 18.21 5.82
CA ILE A 139 9.53 17.00 5.03
C ILE A 139 9.07 15.87 5.95
N ARG A 140 7.93 15.29 5.67
CA ARG A 140 7.42 14.11 6.36
C ARG A 140 7.63 12.86 5.52
N VAL A 141 8.09 11.80 6.16
CA VAL A 141 8.32 10.52 5.50
C VAL A 141 7.68 9.41 6.33
N LEU A 142 6.79 8.64 5.71
CA LEU A 142 6.18 7.46 6.34
C LEU A 142 7.04 6.23 6.02
N LEU A 143 7.55 5.59 7.07
CA LEU A 143 8.57 4.54 7.00
C LEU A 143 8.18 3.31 7.81
N ASP A 144 8.87 2.21 7.52
CA ASP A 144 8.90 1.03 8.37
C ASP A 144 9.75 1.32 9.63
N GLU A 145 9.33 0.77 10.77
CA GLU A 145 10.09 0.89 12.03
C GLU A 145 11.57 0.49 11.87
N SER A 146 11.82 -0.60 11.14
CA SER A 146 13.18 -1.11 10.88
C SER A 146 14.10 -0.14 10.16
N ASP A 147 13.54 0.85 9.49
CA ASP A 147 14.27 1.83 8.68
C ASP A 147 14.52 3.16 9.39
N LEU A 148 13.82 3.43 10.49
CA LEU A 148 13.88 4.71 11.21
C LEU A 148 15.31 5.15 11.53
N ALA A 149 16.08 4.31 12.22
CA ALA A 149 17.44 4.64 12.65
C ALA A 149 18.38 4.89 11.46
N ARG A 150 18.18 4.19 10.35
CA ARG A 150 18.99 4.40 9.13
C ARG A 150 18.65 5.73 8.46
N VAL A 151 17.36 6.07 8.39
CA VAL A 151 16.92 7.35 7.81
C VAL A 151 17.36 8.52 8.66
N GLU A 152 17.17 8.44 9.98
CA GLU A 152 17.61 9.47 10.94
C GLU A 152 19.13 9.72 10.82
N SER A 153 19.94 8.65 10.88
CA SER A 153 21.39 8.76 10.71
C SER A 153 21.79 9.36 9.37
N SER A 154 21.05 9.07 8.33
CA SER A 154 21.31 9.58 6.99
C SER A 154 20.99 11.06 6.86
N ILE A 155 19.88 11.51 7.46
CA ILE A 155 19.50 12.92 7.51
C ILE A 155 20.56 13.71 8.30
N LEU A 156 20.95 13.22 9.48
CA LEU A 156 22.00 13.84 10.31
C LEU A 156 23.38 13.86 9.63
N GLY A 157 23.67 12.86 8.79
CA GLY A 157 24.88 12.86 7.97
C GLY A 157 24.85 13.89 6.84
N PHE A 158 23.69 14.27 6.35
CA PHE A 158 23.49 15.31 5.34
C PHE A 158 23.36 16.70 5.95
N ASP A 159 22.64 16.81 7.06
CA ASP A 159 22.44 18.02 7.86
C ASP A 159 22.64 17.66 9.32
N SER A 160 23.86 17.94 9.85
CA SER A 160 24.25 17.55 11.22
C SER A 160 23.45 18.25 12.32
N GLU A 161 22.73 19.31 11.99
CA GLU A 161 21.88 20.05 12.91
C GLU A 161 20.38 19.89 12.57
N ALA A 162 20.02 18.87 11.80
CA ALA A 162 18.63 18.60 11.46
C ALA A 162 17.79 18.35 12.71
N GLU A 163 16.65 19.00 12.79
CA GLU A 163 15.64 18.73 13.79
C GLU A 163 14.71 17.62 13.25
N ILE A 164 14.78 16.45 13.87
CA ILE A 164 13.97 15.28 13.49
C ILE A 164 13.00 14.97 14.61
N GLN A 165 11.74 14.80 14.23
CA GLN A 165 10.68 14.37 15.13
C GLN A 165 10.06 13.07 14.60
N ILE A 166 9.98 12.04 15.45
CA ILE A 166 9.36 10.76 15.12
C ILE A 166 8.03 10.68 15.88
N GLY A 167 6.95 10.43 15.14
CA GLY A 167 5.60 10.28 15.69
C GLY A 167 5.37 8.92 16.36
N SER A 168 4.17 8.72 16.91
CA SER A 168 3.71 7.44 17.45
C SER A 168 3.56 6.39 16.32
N PRO A 169 3.58 5.08 16.66
CA PRO A 169 3.33 4.03 15.67
C PRO A 169 1.95 4.17 15.03
N LEU A 170 1.89 4.05 13.72
CA LEU A 170 0.68 4.12 12.91
C LEU A 170 0.44 2.78 12.19
N ALA A 171 -0.83 2.49 11.91
CA ALA A 171 -1.23 1.49 10.94
C ALA A 171 -1.57 2.17 9.61
N LEU A 172 -1.08 1.60 8.51
CA LEU A 172 -1.45 1.98 7.14
C LEU A 172 -2.39 0.92 6.58
N LEU A 173 -3.65 1.26 6.45
CA LEU A 173 -4.67 0.44 5.82
C LEU A 173 -4.85 0.89 4.37
N SER A 174 -4.61 -0.03 3.45
CA SER A 174 -4.81 0.16 2.02
C SER A 174 -6.00 -0.69 1.57
N VAL A 175 -7.01 -0.05 1.03
CA VAL A 175 -8.23 -0.66 0.50
C VAL A 175 -8.15 -0.61 -1.01
N PHE A 176 -8.25 -1.77 -1.67
CA PHE A 176 -8.12 -1.89 -3.12
C PHE A 176 -9.42 -2.33 -3.76
N GLY A 177 -9.70 -1.80 -4.95
CA GLY A 177 -10.84 -2.17 -5.76
C GLY A 177 -11.08 -1.25 -6.93
N GLU A 178 -11.87 -1.70 -7.88
CA GLU A 178 -12.15 -0.94 -9.09
C GLU A 178 -13.08 0.24 -8.79
N GLY A 179 -12.68 1.45 -9.23
CA GLY A 179 -13.46 2.68 -9.14
C GLY A 179 -13.61 3.28 -7.74
N ILE A 180 -12.96 2.72 -6.71
CA ILE A 180 -13.17 3.16 -5.32
C ILE A 180 -12.50 4.51 -5.02
N SER A 181 -11.37 4.80 -5.63
CA SER A 181 -10.61 6.04 -5.37
C SER A 181 -11.35 7.30 -5.82
N ALA A 182 -12.12 7.22 -6.91
CA ALA A 182 -12.96 8.31 -7.40
C ALA A 182 -14.33 8.39 -6.70
N ASP A 183 -14.72 7.37 -5.93
CA ASP A 183 -16.03 7.30 -5.29
C ASP A 183 -16.00 7.87 -3.87
N HIS A 184 -16.59 9.05 -3.70
CA HIS A 184 -16.71 9.73 -2.40
C HIS A 184 -17.51 8.92 -1.37
N HIS A 185 -18.53 8.17 -1.80
CA HIS A 185 -19.37 7.41 -0.89
C HIS A 185 -18.63 6.22 -0.28
N VAL A 186 -17.78 5.53 -1.06
CA VAL A 186 -16.90 4.47 -0.54
C VAL A 186 -15.94 5.05 0.50
N ARG A 187 -15.33 6.20 0.20
CA ARG A 187 -14.41 6.90 1.11
C ARG A 187 -15.08 7.30 2.42
N GLU A 188 -16.23 7.97 2.33
CA GLU A 188 -17.02 8.37 3.50
C GLU A 188 -17.43 7.15 4.34
N THR A 189 -17.92 6.09 3.70
CA THR A 189 -18.34 4.85 4.39
C THR A 189 -17.18 4.20 5.16
N LEU A 190 -15.97 4.19 4.59
CA LEU A 190 -14.78 3.67 5.25
C LEU A 190 -14.41 4.51 6.48
N LEU A 191 -14.35 5.83 6.34
CA LEU A 191 -14.02 6.75 7.43
C LEU A 191 -15.07 6.71 8.54
N ASP A 192 -16.37 6.75 8.19
CA ASP A 192 -17.48 6.68 9.15
C ASP A 192 -17.49 5.34 9.91
N SER A 193 -17.16 4.24 9.23
CA SER A 193 -17.05 2.92 9.86
C SER A 193 -15.95 2.87 10.92
N LEU A 194 -14.83 3.55 10.70
CA LEU A 194 -13.73 3.65 11.66
C LEU A 194 -14.06 4.63 12.77
N LEU A 195 -14.63 5.79 12.44
CA LEU A 195 -15.07 6.80 13.42
C LEU A 195 -16.11 6.23 14.37
N GLY A 196 -17.06 5.41 13.87
CA GLY A 196 -18.04 4.71 14.69
C GLY A 196 -17.46 3.76 15.74
N LEU A 197 -16.19 3.38 15.60
CA LEU A 197 -15.42 2.61 16.59
C LEU A 197 -14.54 3.49 17.49
N GLY A 198 -14.60 4.81 17.34
CA GLY A 198 -13.71 5.76 18.01
C GLY A 198 -12.30 5.83 17.43
N ILE A 199 -12.09 5.28 16.22
CA ILE A 199 -10.80 5.29 15.51
C ILE A 199 -10.73 6.56 14.67
N ASP A 200 -9.80 7.45 15.03
CA ASP A 200 -9.50 8.66 14.27
C ASP A 200 -8.56 8.31 13.12
N ALA A 201 -9.12 8.18 11.93
CA ALA A 201 -8.39 7.83 10.72
C ALA A 201 -8.34 9.02 9.76
N TRP A 202 -7.21 9.18 9.08
CA TRP A 202 -7.05 10.19 8.04
C TRP A 202 -6.52 9.56 6.76
N GLU A 203 -6.93 10.11 5.64
CA GLU A 203 -6.53 9.64 4.32
C GLU A 203 -5.15 10.19 3.93
N LEU A 204 -4.30 9.32 3.40
CA LEU A 204 -3.16 9.77 2.59
C LEU A 204 -3.68 10.23 1.23
N GLU A 205 -3.00 11.20 0.62
CA GLU A 205 -3.35 11.61 -0.75
C GLU A 205 -3.39 10.40 -1.67
N SER A 206 -4.58 10.11 -2.20
CA SER A 206 -4.83 9.06 -3.19
C SER A 206 -4.89 9.69 -4.57
N GLN A 207 -4.46 8.95 -5.60
CA GLN A 207 -4.65 9.38 -6.98
C GLN A 207 -6.13 9.19 -7.36
N GLU A 208 -6.77 10.21 -7.95
CA GLU A 208 -8.19 10.12 -8.35
C GLU A 208 -8.46 8.97 -9.34
N GLU A 209 -7.48 8.64 -10.18
CA GLU A 209 -7.56 7.55 -11.15
C GLU A 209 -7.00 6.21 -10.60
N GLY A 210 -6.64 6.14 -9.30
CA GLY A 210 -6.12 4.94 -8.67
C GLY A 210 -7.19 3.90 -8.35
N HIS A 211 -6.75 2.74 -7.90
CA HIS A 211 -7.61 1.62 -7.46
C HIS A 211 -7.50 1.41 -5.95
N ALA A 212 -6.98 2.39 -5.21
CA ALA A 212 -6.74 2.27 -3.78
C ALA A 212 -7.13 3.53 -3.00
N ILE A 213 -7.58 3.31 -1.76
CA ILE A 213 -7.73 4.32 -0.71
C ILE A 213 -6.79 3.93 0.41
N HIS A 214 -5.97 4.89 0.87
CA HIS A 214 -4.99 4.66 1.93
C HIS A 214 -5.37 5.45 3.18
N LEU A 215 -5.56 4.76 4.29
CA LEU A 215 -5.93 5.35 5.57
C LEU A 215 -4.83 5.11 6.59
N LEU A 216 -4.53 6.14 7.39
CA LEU A 216 -3.64 6.07 8.54
C LEU A 216 -4.44 6.26 9.83
N PHE A 217 -4.08 5.50 10.86
CA PHE A 217 -4.62 5.62 12.22
C PHE A 217 -3.62 5.02 13.23
N ASN A 218 -3.90 5.12 14.52
CA ASN A 218 -3.02 4.58 15.55
C ASN A 218 -2.84 3.06 15.41
N ASP A 219 -1.60 2.57 15.56
CA ASP A 219 -1.28 1.15 15.37
C ASP A 219 -2.05 0.20 16.31
N GLU A 220 -2.37 0.66 17.52
CA GLU A 220 -3.15 -0.12 18.50
C GLU A 220 -4.56 -0.48 18.02
N ASP A 221 -5.14 0.34 17.16
CA ASP A 221 -6.49 0.15 16.60
C ASP A 221 -6.55 -0.82 15.41
N ALA A 222 -5.39 -1.27 14.91
CA ALA A 222 -5.30 -2.01 13.66
C ALA A 222 -6.16 -3.29 13.63
N VAL A 223 -6.18 -4.06 14.71
CA VAL A 223 -6.97 -5.31 14.79
C VAL A 223 -8.46 -5.01 14.76
N THR A 224 -8.90 -3.99 15.49
CA THR A 224 -10.30 -3.55 15.55
C THR A 224 -10.77 -3.01 14.20
N ALA A 225 -9.95 -2.17 13.57
CA ALA A 225 -10.23 -1.58 12.25
C ALA A 225 -10.37 -2.66 11.16
N VAL A 226 -9.38 -3.57 11.07
CA VAL A 226 -9.41 -4.67 10.10
C VAL A 226 -10.61 -5.58 10.35
N GLY A 227 -10.89 -5.94 11.60
CA GLY A 227 -12.04 -6.79 11.95
C GLY A 227 -13.39 -6.18 11.62
N ARG A 228 -13.52 -4.85 11.60
CA ARG A 228 -14.77 -4.15 11.23
C ARG A 228 -15.01 -4.13 9.73
N LEU A 229 -13.93 -4.05 8.95
CA LEU A 229 -14.00 -3.85 7.50
C LEU A 229 -13.97 -5.17 6.69
N THR A 230 -13.80 -6.31 7.33
CA THR A 230 -13.84 -7.66 6.73
C THR A 230 -15.19 -8.32 6.89
#